data_c0dc44f562917437a4560e804b91fc74
#
_entry.id   c0dc44f562917437a4560e804b91fc74
#
_cell.length_a   1.000
_cell.length_b   1.000
_cell.length_c   1.000
_cell.angle_alpha   90.00
_cell.angle_beta   90.00
_cell.angle_gamma   90.00
#
_symmetry.space_group_name_H-M   'P 1'
#
loop_
_entity.id
_entity.type
_entity.pdbx_description
1 polymer ?
#
loop_
_entity_poly.entity_id
_entity_poly.type
_entity_poly.pdbx_seq_one_letter_code
_entity_poly.pdbx_strand_id
1 'polypeptide(L)'
;MWRLFPAILVLFTTVNTMAQNNPSSLVSRVDHLVYATPNLDQGIAEIEKLLGIKATPGGQHPGRGTKNALVALGPTAYLEIIAPDPEQPTPKEPRSFGIDGLKHSKLVAWSMKGTNLAQLRDEAERKDVAYDEVRSGGRQRPDGISLSWQVIIPAVPEAEGILPFFIDWGTSAHPAETAVKGARLVSIRAEHPNAKIVERILNKLGIDLPVTQGPTPALIAVIECPKGRVELK
;
A
#
# COMPACT_ATOMS: atom_id res chain seq x y z
N MET A 1 -42.62 60.33 25.02
CA MET A 1 -41.49 59.52 25.54
C MET A 1 -41.39 58.22 24.79
N TRP A 2 -40.52 58.19 23.80
CA TRP A 2 -40.24 56.96 23.06
C TRP A 2 -38.97 56.32 23.61
N ARG A 3 -39.07 55.10 24.05
CA ARG A 3 -37.93 54.32 24.54
C ARG A 3 -37.37 53.51 23.36
N LEU A 4 -36.14 53.85 22.96
CA LEU A 4 -35.35 53.06 21.99
C LEU A 4 -34.75 51.84 22.72
N PHE A 5 -35.04 50.63 22.22
CA PHE A 5 -34.36 49.41 22.64
C PHE A 5 -33.17 49.20 21.70
N PRO A 6 -31.96 48.89 22.18
CA PRO A 6 -30.85 48.53 21.34
C PRO A 6 -30.99 47.08 20.85
N ALA A 7 -30.91 46.85 19.56
CA ALA A 7 -30.84 45.54 18.98
C ALA A 7 -29.42 44.99 19.21
N ILE A 8 -29.33 43.85 19.91
CA ILE A 8 -28.08 43.11 20.07
C ILE A 8 -27.90 42.23 18.84
N LEU A 9 -26.91 42.55 18.03
CA LEU A 9 -26.50 41.78 16.91
C LEU A 9 -25.58 40.64 17.40
N VAL A 10 -26.07 39.40 17.44
CA VAL A 10 -25.28 38.21 17.76
C VAL A 10 -24.60 37.72 16.49
N LEU A 11 -23.30 37.97 16.36
CA LEU A 11 -22.48 37.38 15.32
C LEU A 11 -22.20 35.91 15.65
N PHE A 12 -22.81 35.00 14.93
CA PHE A 12 -22.40 33.60 14.94
C PHE A 12 -21.14 33.44 14.09
N THR A 13 -19.98 33.35 14.73
CA THR A 13 -18.76 32.89 14.08
C THR A 13 -18.81 31.37 13.94
N THR A 14 -19.07 30.89 12.74
CA THR A 14 -18.88 29.47 12.40
C THR A 14 -17.39 29.16 12.42
N VAL A 15 -16.93 28.52 13.49
CA VAL A 15 -15.57 27.96 13.52
C VAL A 15 -15.56 26.74 12.59
N ASN A 16 -15.02 26.93 11.41
CA ASN A 16 -14.75 25.84 10.47
C ASN A 16 -13.53 25.09 11.01
N THR A 17 -13.78 24.05 11.81
CA THR A 17 -12.73 23.14 12.29
C THR A 17 -12.23 22.36 11.09
N MET A 18 -11.20 22.90 10.41
CA MET A 18 -10.37 22.13 9.50
C MET A 18 -9.79 20.98 10.33
N ALA A 19 -10.21 19.75 10.03
CA ALA A 19 -9.57 18.56 10.59
C ALA A 19 -8.08 18.63 10.25
N GLN A 20 -7.26 18.94 11.23
CA GLN A 20 -5.80 18.86 11.09
C GLN A 20 -5.47 17.39 10.83
N ASN A 21 -5.07 17.10 9.60
CA ASN A 21 -4.49 15.81 9.23
C ASN A 21 -3.21 15.63 10.04
N ASN A 22 -3.31 14.91 11.15
CA ASN A 22 -2.17 14.57 11.98
C ASN A 22 -1.26 13.60 11.17
N PRO A 23 0.01 13.93 10.88
CA PRO A 23 0.88 13.09 10.04
C PRO A 23 1.36 11.79 10.72
N SER A 24 0.85 11.46 11.89
CA SER A 24 0.98 10.13 12.51
C SER A 24 -0.03 9.12 11.94
N SER A 25 -0.67 9.45 10.82
CA SER A 25 -1.66 8.60 10.17
C SER A 25 -1.02 7.32 9.62
N LEU A 26 -1.80 6.23 9.54
CA LEU A 26 -1.42 4.97 8.91
C LEU A 26 -0.67 5.19 7.59
N VAL A 27 -1.10 6.16 6.78
CA VAL A 27 -0.51 6.51 5.48
C VAL A 27 1.00 6.80 5.56
N SER A 28 1.49 7.45 6.62
CA SER A 28 2.92 7.74 6.78
C SER A 28 3.78 6.49 7.02
N ARG A 29 3.16 5.42 7.50
CA ARG A 29 3.78 4.12 7.76
C ARG A 29 3.73 3.18 6.55
N VAL A 30 2.90 3.48 5.54
CA VAL A 30 2.85 2.71 4.29
C VAL A 30 4.16 2.88 3.53
N ASP A 31 4.74 1.75 3.11
CA ASP A 31 5.88 1.71 2.20
C ASP A 31 5.40 1.65 0.75
N HIS A 32 4.58 0.65 0.42
CA HIS A 32 4.01 0.57 -0.91
C HIS A 32 2.70 -0.23 -0.95
N LEU A 33 1.99 -0.03 -2.04
CA LEU A 33 0.82 -0.79 -2.44
C LEU A 33 1.22 -1.71 -3.59
N VAL A 34 0.70 -2.94 -3.62
CA VAL A 34 0.98 -3.93 -4.65
C VAL A 34 -0.26 -4.13 -5.52
N TYR A 35 -0.19 -3.64 -6.76
CA TYR A 35 -1.19 -3.85 -7.80
C TYR A 35 -0.70 -4.95 -8.74
N ALA A 36 -1.25 -6.14 -8.59
CA ALA A 36 -0.88 -7.29 -9.40
C ALA A 36 -1.72 -7.36 -10.67
N THR A 37 -1.07 -7.71 -11.77
CA THR A 37 -1.69 -7.81 -13.10
C THR A 37 -1.17 -9.05 -13.84
N PRO A 38 -1.99 -9.69 -14.70
CA PRO A 38 -1.52 -10.78 -15.54
C PRO A 38 -0.47 -10.36 -16.59
N ASN A 39 -0.47 -9.08 -16.98
CA ASN A 39 0.44 -8.50 -17.98
C ASN A 39 0.86 -7.10 -17.56
N LEU A 40 2.17 -6.83 -17.55
CA LEU A 40 2.69 -5.56 -17.04
C LEU A 40 2.24 -4.36 -17.87
N ASP A 41 2.27 -4.46 -19.21
CA ASP A 41 1.89 -3.36 -20.10
C ASP A 41 0.41 -3.01 -19.95
N GLN A 42 -0.44 -4.03 -19.79
CA GLN A 42 -1.85 -3.85 -19.49
C GLN A 42 -2.03 -3.13 -18.14
N GLY A 43 -1.36 -3.59 -17.08
CA GLY A 43 -1.45 -2.94 -15.77
C GLY A 43 -0.95 -1.50 -15.77
N ILE A 44 0.13 -1.21 -16.50
CA ILE A 44 0.62 0.17 -16.71
C ILE A 44 -0.45 1.03 -17.39
N ALA A 45 -1.07 0.54 -18.47
CA ALA A 45 -2.10 1.26 -19.21
C ALA A 45 -3.36 1.50 -18.34
N GLU A 46 -3.77 0.53 -17.52
CA GLU A 46 -4.89 0.67 -16.58
C GLU A 46 -4.60 1.76 -15.53
N ILE A 47 -3.41 1.76 -14.94
CA ILE A 47 -3.00 2.78 -13.95
C ILE A 47 -2.83 4.15 -14.61
N GLU A 48 -2.25 4.24 -15.80
CA GLU A 48 -2.16 5.48 -16.56
C GLU A 48 -3.54 6.06 -16.87
N LYS A 49 -4.47 5.23 -17.29
CA LYS A 49 -5.87 5.62 -17.53
C LYS A 49 -6.53 6.12 -16.24
N LEU A 50 -6.27 5.48 -15.10
CA LEU A 50 -6.86 5.83 -13.81
C LEU A 50 -6.25 7.10 -13.21
N LEU A 51 -4.92 7.19 -13.18
CA LEU A 51 -4.20 8.26 -12.48
C LEU A 51 -3.82 9.45 -13.38
N GLY A 52 -3.74 9.25 -14.70
CA GLY A 52 -3.15 10.22 -15.63
C GLY A 52 -1.62 10.28 -15.56
N ILE A 53 -0.98 9.24 -15.03
CA ILE A 53 0.47 9.14 -14.82
C ILE A 53 0.95 7.79 -15.37
N LYS A 54 1.88 7.82 -16.31
CA LYS A 54 2.50 6.60 -16.83
C LYS A 54 3.59 6.12 -15.87
N ALA A 55 3.45 4.89 -15.37
CA ALA A 55 4.41 4.29 -14.47
C ALA A 55 5.79 4.15 -15.10
N THR A 56 6.85 4.32 -14.31
CA THR A 56 8.24 4.08 -14.73
C THR A 56 8.63 2.62 -14.54
N PRO A 57 9.40 2.01 -15.45
CA PRO A 57 9.94 0.68 -15.26
C PRO A 57 10.72 0.57 -13.95
N GLY A 58 10.41 -0.45 -13.15
CA GLY A 58 11.08 -0.70 -11.89
C GLY A 58 12.24 -1.69 -12.03
N GLY A 59 12.03 -2.77 -12.75
CA GLY A 59 13.02 -3.81 -13.02
C GLY A 59 12.49 -5.23 -12.89
N GLN A 60 13.40 -6.17 -12.99
CA GLN A 60 13.13 -7.60 -12.85
C GLN A 60 13.47 -8.06 -11.43
N HIS A 61 12.74 -9.06 -10.93
CA HIS A 61 13.04 -9.77 -9.68
C HIS A 61 13.69 -11.11 -10.01
N PRO A 62 15.03 -11.19 -10.01
CA PRO A 62 15.75 -12.40 -10.41
C PRO A 62 15.32 -13.62 -9.59
N GLY A 63 15.05 -14.73 -10.28
CA GLY A 63 14.64 -15.98 -9.68
C GLY A 63 13.20 -16.02 -9.14
N ARG A 64 12.48 -14.89 -9.16
CA ARG A 64 11.06 -14.82 -8.77
C ARG A 64 10.11 -14.82 -9.95
N GLY A 65 10.62 -14.69 -11.17
CA GLY A 65 9.84 -14.71 -12.40
C GLY A 65 8.83 -13.56 -12.52
N THR A 66 9.13 -12.41 -11.93
CA THR A 66 8.28 -11.20 -11.96
C THR A 66 9.08 -9.97 -12.34
N LYS A 67 8.39 -8.98 -12.88
CA LYS A 67 8.87 -7.62 -13.16
C LYS A 67 7.84 -6.59 -12.75
N ASN A 68 8.27 -5.34 -12.56
CA ASN A 68 7.38 -4.29 -12.08
C ASN A 68 7.58 -2.94 -12.77
N ALA A 69 6.59 -2.06 -12.57
CA ALA A 69 6.64 -0.64 -12.85
C ALA A 69 6.09 0.14 -11.64
N LEU A 70 6.52 1.38 -11.47
CA LEU A 70 6.33 2.14 -10.24
C LEU A 70 5.73 3.52 -10.49
N VAL A 71 4.87 3.97 -9.56
CA VAL A 71 4.39 5.34 -9.42
C VAL A 71 4.62 5.78 -7.98
N ALA A 72 5.33 6.90 -7.74
CA ALA A 72 5.48 7.42 -6.39
C ALA A 72 4.13 7.93 -5.85
N LEU A 73 3.81 7.53 -4.62
CA LEU A 73 2.61 7.97 -3.87
C LEU A 73 2.95 8.93 -2.72
N GLY A 74 4.10 9.54 -2.80
CA GLY A 74 4.70 10.41 -1.80
C GLY A 74 6.22 10.28 -1.79
N PRO A 75 6.92 10.95 -0.89
CA PRO A 75 8.39 10.90 -0.83
C PRO A 75 8.94 9.51 -0.44
N THR A 76 8.18 8.76 0.34
CA THR A 76 8.59 7.46 0.90
C THR A 76 7.48 6.41 0.78
N ALA A 77 6.63 6.52 -0.25
CA ALA A 77 5.61 5.54 -0.59
C ALA A 77 5.46 5.42 -2.11
N TYR A 78 5.10 4.24 -2.61
CA TYR A 78 4.87 4.02 -4.03
C TYR A 78 3.78 2.98 -4.30
N LEU A 79 3.27 2.98 -5.53
CA LEU A 79 2.46 1.92 -6.10
C LEU A 79 3.39 1.04 -6.94
N GLU A 80 3.43 -0.24 -6.62
CA GLU A 80 4.08 -1.27 -7.41
C GLU A 80 3.04 -1.92 -8.32
N ILE A 81 3.22 -1.84 -9.63
CA ILE A 81 2.49 -2.63 -10.63
C ILE A 81 3.36 -3.84 -10.93
N ILE A 82 2.95 -5.03 -10.52
CA ILE A 82 3.75 -6.25 -10.65
C ILE A 82 3.05 -7.29 -11.53
N ALA A 83 3.83 -7.96 -12.36
CA ALA A 83 3.35 -9.00 -13.28
C ALA A 83 4.35 -10.14 -13.43
N PRO A 84 3.92 -11.30 -14.00
CA PRO A 84 4.85 -12.30 -14.48
C PRO A 84 5.83 -11.70 -15.47
N ASP A 85 7.07 -12.16 -15.44
CA ASP A 85 8.10 -11.80 -16.40
C ASP A 85 8.36 -12.98 -17.36
N PRO A 86 7.88 -12.89 -18.63
CA PRO A 86 8.07 -13.95 -19.59
C PRO A 86 9.53 -14.13 -20.04
N GLU A 87 10.40 -13.16 -19.74
CA GLU A 87 11.83 -13.25 -20.08
C GLU A 87 12.63 -14.08 -19.06
N GLN A 88 12.03 -14.38 -17.91
CA GLN A 88 12.62 -15.22 -16.87
C GLN A 88 12.07 -16.65 -16.95
N PRO A 89 12.86 -17.67 -16.57
CA PRO A 89 12.34 -19.02 -16.37
C PRO A 89 11.18 -19.01 -15.36
N THR A 90 10.21 -19.89 -15.59
CA THR A 90 9.14 -20.10 -14.60
C THR A 90 9.75 -20.57 -13.28
N PRO A 91 9.50 -19.88 -12.17
CA PRO A 91 10.03 -20.27 -10.88
C PRO A 91 9.44 -21.62 -10.43
N LYS A 92 10.18 -22.36 -9.62
CA LYS A 92 9.69 -23.65 -9.06
C LYS A 92 8.53 -23.45 -8.10
N GLU A 93 8.60 -22.38 -7.30
CA GLU A 93 7.53 -22.01 -6.36
C GLU A 93 6.56 -21.04 -7.02
N PRO A 94 5.27 -21.05 -6.63
CA PRO A 94 4.31 -20.08 -7.11
C PRO A 94 4.79 -18.64 -6.87
N ARG A 95 4.51 -17.76 -7.82
CA ARG A 95 4.81 -16.33 -7.65
C ARG A 95 4.03 -15.74 -6.48
N SER A 96 4.63 -14.78 -5.80
CA SER A 96 3.99 -14.05 -4.70
C SER A 96 2.66 -13.42 -5.13
N PHE A 97 1.79 -13.13 -4.14
CA PHE A 97 0.53 -12.43 -4.33
C PHE A 97 -0.51 -13.14 -5.21
N GLY A 98 -0.37 -14.44 -5.42
CA GLY A 98 -1.31 -15.22 -6.24
C GLY A 98 -1.36 -14.77 -7.73
N ILE A 99 -0.31 -14.16 -8.24
CA ILE A 99 -0.26 -13.59 -9.60
C ILE A 99 -0.57 -14.63 -10.67
N ASP A 100 -0.13 -15.88 -10.48
CA ASP A 100 -0.31 -16.97 -11.45
C ASP A 100 -1.79 -17.31 -11.73
N GLY A 101 -2.66 -17.02 -10.78
CA GLY A 101 -4.11 -17.27 -10.89
C GLY A 101 -4.94 -16.05 -11.27
N LEU A 102 -4.32 -14.88 -11.47
CA LEU A 102 -5.05 -13.64 -11.72
C LEU A 102 -5.65 -13.62 -13.15
N LYS A 103 -6.94 -13.34 -13.22
CA LYS A 103 -7.66 -13.07 -14.48
C LYS A 103 -7.77 -11.57 -14.76
N HIS A 104 -7.74 -10.75 -13.75
CA HIS A 104 -7.86 -9.29 -13.80
C HIS A 104 -6.88 -8.65 -12.82
N SER A 105 -6.44 -7.47 -13.16
CA SER A 105 -5.58 -6.67 -12.28
C SER A 105 -6.35 -6.23 -11.02
N LYS A 106 -5.69 -6.20 -9.88
CA LYS A 106 -6.27 -5.73 -8.61
C LYS A 106 -5.20 -5.36 -7.59
N LEU A 107 -5.59 -4.60 -6.58
CA LEU A 107 -4.77 -4.37 -5.39
C LEU A 107 -4.78 -5.65 -4.52
N VAL A 108 -3.63 -6.27 -4.34
CA VAL A 108 -3.51 -7.61 -3.70
C VAL A 108 -2.84 -7.59 -2.34
N ALA A 109 -2.00 -6.59 -2.08
CA ALA A 109 -1.25 -6.47 -0.84
C ALA A 109 -0.78 -5.03 -0.61
N TRP A 110 -0.30 -4.77 0.57
CA TRP A 110 0.36 -3.53 0.93
C TRP A 110 1.47 -3.79 1.93
N SER A 111 2.46 -2.92 1.94
CA SER A 111 3.62 -3.01 2.82
C SER A 111 3.69 -1.85 3.77
N MET A 112 4.16 -2.13 4.98
CA MET A 112 4.58 -1.14 5.95
C MET A 112 6.10 -1.08 6.04
N LYS A 113 6.61 0.12 6.32
CA LYS A 113 8.02 0.33 6.63
C LYS A 113 8.39 -0.44 7.89
N GLY A 114 9.47 -1.20 7.83
CA GLY A 114 10.03 -1.96 8.95
C GLY A 114 11.50 -1.66 9.16
N THR A 115 11.96 -1.89 10.37
CA THR A 115 13.37 -1.95 10.76
C THR A 115 13.48 -3.08 11.76
N ASN A 116 14.62 -3.79 11.77
CA ASN A 116 14.82 -4.95 12.65
C ASN A 116 13.66 -5.96 12.57
N LEU A 117 13.44 -6.49 11.37
CA LEU A 117 12.28 -7.35 11.07
C LEU A 117 12.21 -8.61 11.96
N ALA A 118 13.33 -9.13 12.41
CA ALA A 118 13.34 -10.28 13.33
C ALA A 118 12.67 -9.92 14.66
N GLN A 119 13.00 -8.79 15.25
CA GLN A 119 12.34 -8.30 16.47
C GLN A 119 10.86 -8.05 16.25
N LEU A 120 10.49 -7.43 15.12
CA LEU A 120 9.10 -7.13 14.77
C LEU A 120 8.27 -8.41 14.62
N ARG A 121 8.83 -9.46 14.00
CA ARG A 121 8.22 -10.80 13.92
C ARG A 121 7.99 -11.38 15.30
N ASP A 122 9.03 -11.38 16.15
CA ASP A 122 8.94 -11.94 17.50
C ASP A 122 7.92 -11.18 18.38
N GLU A 123 7.78 -9.87 18.18
CA GLU A 123 6.75 -9.05 18.84
C GLU A 123 5.34 -9.38 18.35
N ALA A 124 5.16 -9.64 17.05
CA ALA A 124 3.89 -10.06 16.48
C ALA A 124 3.51 -11.47 16.99
N GLU A 125 4.45 -12.39 17.03
CA GLU A 125 4.24 -13.75 17.54
C GLU A 125 3.80 -13.77 19.01
N ARG A 126 4.40 -12.93 19.87
CA ARG A 126 3.95 -12.75 21.27
C ARG A 126 2.50 -12.24 21.40
N LYS A 127 1.94 -11.73 20.31
CA LYS A 127 0.55 -11.26 20.21
C LYS A 127 -0.33 -12.23 19.42
N ASP A 128 0.12 -13.46 19.19
CA ASP A 128 -0.54 -14.50 18.38
C ASP A 128 -0.84 -14.03 16.95
N VAL A 129 0.09 -13.32 16.33
CA VAL A 129 0.03 -12.96 14.91
C VAL A 129 1.29 -13.46 14.23
N ALA A 130 1.13 -14.50 13.41
CA ALA A 130 2.26 -15.17 12.77
C ALA A 130 2.75 -14.39 11.55
N TYR A 131 4.08 -14.30 11.43
CA TYR A 131 4.80 -13.87 10.23
C TYR A 131 5.84 -14.93 9.86
N ASP A 132 6.09 -15.07 8.58
CA ASP A 132 7.16 -15.94 8.05
C ASP A 132 8.55 -15.48 8.54
N GLU A 133 9.54 -16.36 8.34
CA GLU A 133 10.93 -16.01 8.54
C GLU A 133 11.35 -14.80 7.69
N VAL A 134 12.36 -14.06 8.20
CA VAL A 134 12.93 -12.93 7.45
C VAL A 134 13.52 -13.44 6.14
N ARG A 135 13.05 -12.90 5.03
CA ARG A 135 13.52 -13.25 3.69
C ARG A 135 14.19 -12.06 3.02
N SER A 136 15.31 -12.31 2.35
CA SER A 136 15.97 -11.31 1.53
C SER A 136 15.37 -11.30 0.12
N GLY A 137 15.30 -10.12 -0.47
CA GLY A 137 14.95 -9.89 -1.84
C GLY A 137 15.90 -8.90 -2.50
N GLY A 138 15.83 -8.84 -3.83
CA GLY A 138 16.59 -7.87 -4.61
C GLY A 138 16.02 -7.73 -5.99
N ARG A 139 16.36 -6.63 -6.66
CA ARG A 139 16.10 -6.40 -8.07
C ARG A 139 17.16 -5.49 -8.67
N GLN A 140 17.36 -5.61 -9.96
CA GLN A 140 18.17 -4.68 -10.72
C GLN A 140 17.25 -3.68 -11.43
N ARG A 141 17.55 -2.39 -11.25
CA ARG A 141 16.88 -1.30 -11.94
C ARG A 141 17.36 -1.24 -13.41
N PRO A 142 16.58 -0.59 -14.32
CA PRO A 142 16.99 -0.41 -15.71
C PRO A 142 18.31 0.34 -15.90
N ASP A 143 18.71 1.18 -14.92
CA ASP A 143 19.99 1.89 -14.92
C ASP A 143 21.16 1.06 -14.35
N GLY A 144 20.95 -0.23 -14.06
CA GLY A 144 21.95 -1.15 -13.55
C GLY A 144 22.15 -1.14 -12.04
N ILE A 145 21.52 -0.22 -11.30
CA ILE A 145 21.62 -0.17 -9.84
C ILE A 145 20.87 -1.35 -9.23
N SER A 146 21.53 -2.11 -8.38
CA SER A 146 20.93 -3.18 -7.61
C SER A 146 20.32 -2.65 -6.31
N LEU A 147 19.09 -2.99 -6.04
CA LEU A 147 18.40 -2.78 -4.77
C LEU A 147 18.30 -4.10 -4.03
N SER A 148 18.42 -4.05 -2.71
CA SER A 148 18.20 -5.18 -1.81
C SER A 148 17.32 -4.76 -0.65
N TRP A 149 16.59 -5.71 -0.11
CA TRP A 149 15.68 -5.51 1.03
C TRP A 149 15.49 -6.79 1.80
N GLN A 150 14.92 -6.67 2.99
CA GLN A 150 14.37 -7.78 3.75
C GLN A 150 12.87 -7.61 3.90
N VAL A 151 12.15 -8.73 4.03
CA VAL A 151 10.70 -8.76 4.27
C VAL A 151 10.33 -9.82 5.28
N ILE A 152 9.22 -9.58 6.00
CA ILE A 152 8.43 -10.59 6.69
C ILE A 152 7.01 -10.54 6.16
N ILE A 153 6.42 -11.70 5.86
CA ILE A 153 5.10 -11.83 5.24
C ILE A 153 4.14 -12.43 6.26
N PRO A 154 2.92 -11.90 6.42
CA PRO A 154 1.96 -12.46 7.36
C PRO A 154 1.53 -13.88 6.94
N ALA A 155 1.48 -14.79 7.92
CA ALA A 155 1.04 -16.17 7.78
C ALA A 155 -0.29 -16.38 8.53
N VAL A 156 -1.28 -15.52 8.26
CA VAL A 156 -2.60 -15.50 8.92
C VAL A 156 -3.68 -15.61 7.83
N PRO A 157 -4.17 -16.83 7.51
CA PRO A 157 -5.12 -17.06 6.43
C PRO A 157 -6.44 -16.28 6.59
N GLU A 158 -6.89 -16.06 7.83
CA GLU A 158 -8.14 -15.34 8.14
C GLU A 158 -8.11 -13.85 7.75
N ALA A 159 -6.92 -13.32 7.50
CA ALA A 159 -6.71 -11.92 7.12
C ALA A 159 -5.85 -11.79 5.86
N GLU A 160 -5.87 -12.83 5.01
CA GLU A 160 -5.11 -12.88 3.77
C GLU A 160 -5.36 -11.64 2.89
N GLY A 161 -4.28 -11.02 2.43
CA GLY A 161 -4.30 -9.82 1.60
C GLY A 161 -4.59 -8.51 2.37
N ILE A 162 -5.06 -8.58 3.63
CA ILE A 162 -5.40 -7.38 4.42
C ILE A 162 -4.30 -7.02 5.42
N LEU A 163 -3.66 -8.01 6.07
CA LEU A 163 -2.50 -7.72 6.89
C LEU A 163 -1.34 -7.26 6.01
N PRO A 164 -0.62 -6.20 6.41
CA PRO A 164 0.56 -5.77 5.68
C PRO A 164 1.72 -6.74 5.87
N PHE A 165 2.53 -6.88 4.86
CA PHE A 165 3.90 -7.33 5.06
C PHE A 165 4.80 -6.15 5.45
N PHE A 166 5.95 -6.43 6.06
CA PHE A 166 6.91 -5.39 6.41
C PHE A 166 8.16 -5.52 5.55
N ILE A 167 8.72 -4.37 5.18
CA ILE A 167 9.93 -4.29 4.36
C ILE A 167 10.95 -3.37 5.01
N ASP A 168 12.21 -3.81 4.98
CA ASP A 168 13.38 -3.04 5.37
C ASP A 168 14.32 -2.92 4.16
N TRP A 169 14.51 -1.71 3.68
CA TRP A 169 15.40 -1.41 2.55
C TRP A 169 16.88 -1.35 2.95
N GLY A 170 17.19 -1.41 4.24
CA GLY A 170 18.55 -1.30 4.74
C GLY A 170 19.25 -0.03 4.24
N THR A 171 20.29 -0.22 3.44
CA THR A 171 21.05 0.89 2.83
C THR A 171 20.62 1.19 1.38
N SER A 172 19.67 0.46 0.82
CA SER A 172 19.17 0.72 -0.54
C SER A 172 18.36 2.00 -0.58
N ALA A 173 18.50 2.76 -1.67
CA ALA A 173 17.66 3.92 -1.94
C ALA A 173 16.20 3.50 -2.10
N HIS A 174 15.30 4.26 -1.47
CA HIS A 174 13.87 3.93 -1.53
C HIS A 174 13.30 4.10 -2.96
N PRO A 175 12.53 3.13 -3.49
CA PRO A 175 12.04 3.17 -4.89
C PRO A 175 11.24 4.42 -5.25
N ALA A 176 10.53 5.02 -4.29
CA ALA A 176 9.82 6.27 -4.51
C ALA A 176 10.72 7.44 -4.92
N GLU A 177 12.03 7.39 -4.66
CA GLU A 177 12.94 8.48 -5.04
C GLU A 177 13.03 8.64 -6.57
N THR A 178 13.01 7.53 -7.30
CA THR A 178 13.18 7.48 -8.76
C THR A 178 11.91 7.17 -9.54
N ALA A 179 10.87 6.67 -8.89
CA ALA A 179 9.57 6.48 -9.51
C ALA A 179 8.96 7.83 -9.96
N VAL A 180 8.16 7.78 -11.03
CA VAL A 180 7.44 8.96 -11.54
C VAL A 180 6.59 9.58 -10.42
N LYS A 181 6.62 10.91 -10.33
CA LYS A 181 5.86 11.69 -9.34
C LYS A 181 4.51 12.13 -9.90
N GLY A 182 3.67 12.71 -9.05
CA GLY A 182 2.39 13.32 -9.43
C GLY A 182 1.19 12.70 -8.74
N ALA A 183 1.38 11.64 -7.93
CA ALA A 183 0.33 11.04 -7.12
C ALA A 183 0.69 11.06 -5.63
N ARG A 184 -0.35 10.97 -4.78
CA ARG A 184 -0.20 10.91 -3.32
C ARG A 184 -1.24 9.98 -2.72
N LEU A 185 -0.81 9.06 -1.86
CA LEU A 185 -1.73 8.25 -1.07
C LEU A 185 -2.46 9.13 -0.07
N VAL A 186 -3.79 9.11 -0.10
CA VAL A 186 -4.66 9.87 0.83
C VAL A 186 -5.11 8.99 1.98
N SER A 187 -5.59 7.78 1.67
CA SER A 187 -6.03 6.80 2.66
C SER A 187 -5.98 5.39 2.10
N ILE A 188 -5.98 4.43 3.01
CA ILE A 188 -6.17 3.00 2.72
C ILE A 188 -7.22 2.46 3.69
N ARG A 189 -8.08 1.58 3.20
CA ARG A 189 -9.09 0.85 3.95
C ARG A 189 -9.27 -0.55 3.39
N ALA A 190 -9.97 -1.40 4.10
CA ALA A 190 -10.26 -2.75 3.64
C ALA A 190 -11.75 -3.10 3.78
N GLU A 191 -12.16 -4.08 3.00
CA GLU A 191 -13.42 -4.81 3.15
C GLU A 191 -13.10 -6.28 3.41
N HIS A 192 -13.87 -6.92 4.31
CA HIS A 192 -13.66 -8.35 4.59
C HIS A 192 -14.96 -9.00 5.11
N PRO A 193 -15.26 -10.28 4.74
CA PRO A 193 -16.42 -11.01 5.29
C PRO A 193 -16.39 -11.13 6.81
N ASN A 194 -15.20 -11.22 7.40
CA ASN A 194 -14.98 -11.31 8.85
C ASN A 194 -14.31 -10.03 9.39
N ALA A 195 -14.82 -8.85 9.03
CA ALA A 195 -14.20 -7.55 9.34
C ALA A 195 -13.75 -7.42 10.81
N LYS A 196 -14.59 -7.80 11.77
CA LYS A 196 -14.28 -7.74 13.21
C LYS A 196 -13.12 -8.63 13.65
N ILE A 197 -12.91 -9.76 12.97
CA ILE A 197 -11.76 -10.65 13.26
C ILE A 197 -10.48 -9.97 12.74
N VAL A 198 -10.52 -9.48 11.52
CA VAL A 198 -9.37 -8.79 10.88
C VAL A 198 -9.00 -7.51 11.66
N GLU A 199 -9.97 -6.69 12.05
CA GLU A 199 -9.75 -5.52 12.91
C GLU A 199 -9.04 -5.89 14.23
N ARG A 200 -9.48 -6.96 14.88
CA ARG A 200 -8.86 -7.43 16.13
C ARG A 200 -7.40 -7.82 15.92
N ILE A 201 -7.09 -8.50 14.81
CA ILE A 201 -5.72 -8.90 14.48
C ILE A 201 -4.86 -7.65 14.20
N LEU A 202 -5.35 -6.71 13.41
CA LEU A 202 -4.67 -5.44 13.12
C LEU A 202 -4.40 -4.65 14.40
N ASN A 203 -5.38 -4.56 15.29
CA ASN A 203 -5.27 -3.85 16.57
C ASN A 203 -4.19 -4.47 17.49
N LYS A 204 -4.02 -5.80 17.49
CA LYS A 204 -2.91 -6.46 18.20
C LYS A 204 -1.55 -5.94 17.73
N LEU A 205 -1.43 -5.60 16.45
CA LEU A 205 -0.21 -5.05 15.86
C LEU A 205 -0.10 -3.52 15.97
N GLY A 206 -1.12 -2.84 16.50
CA GLY A 206 -1.17 -1.37 16.54
C GLY A 206 -1.33 -0.74 15.15
N ILE A 207 -2.07 -1.43 14.27
CA ILE A 207 -2.38 -0.99 12.90
C ILE A 207 -3.84 -0.55 12.85
N ASP A 208 -4.06 0.72 12.60
CA ASP A 208 -5.36 1.40 12.57
C ASP A 208 -5.99 1.42 11.16
N LEU A 209 -5.86 0.33 10.40
CA LEU A 209 -6.51 0.16 9.11
C LEU A 209 -8.02 0.01 9.31
N PRO A 210 -8.87 0.89 8.73
CA PRO A 210 -10.31 0.71 8.77
C PRO A 210 -10.73 -0.53 7.97
N VAL A 211 -11.48 -1.44 8.60
CA VAL A 211 -12.03 -2.63 7.94
C VAL A 211 -13.54 -2.62 8.05
N THR A 212 -14.23 -2.69 6.93
CA THR A 212 -15.69 -2.76 6.87
C THR A 212 -16.16 -4.14 6.40
N GLN A 213 -17.42 -4.48 6.71
CA GLN A 213 -18.03 -5.70 6.21
C GLN A 213 -18.16 -5.64 4.69
N GLY A 214 -17.68 -6.68 4.00
CA GLY A 214 -17.77 -6.83 2.55
C GLY A 214 -17.89 -8.30 2.15
N PRO A 215 -18.35 -8.60 0.94
CA PRO A 215 -18.58 -9.98 0.50
C PRO A 215 -17.28 -10.76 0.26
N THR A 216 -16.21 -10.07 -0.06
CA THR A 216 -14.87 -10.65 -0.34
C THR A 216 -13.78 -9.75 0.23
N PRO A 217 -12.60 -10.30 0.59
CA PRO A 217 -11.45 -9.50 0.99
C PRO A 217 -11.06 -8.53 -0.12
N ALA A 218 -10.87 -7.25 0.24
CA ALA A 218 -10.41 -6.23 -0.68
C ALA A 218 -9.68 -5.11 0.05
N LEU A 219 -8.58 -4.66 -0.53
CA LEU A 219 -7.91 -3.41 -0.18
C LEU A 219 -8.43 -2.30 -1.08
N ILE A 220 -8.59 -1.10 -0.54
CA ILE A 220 -9.06 0.07 -1.26
C ILE A 220 -8.18 1.25 -0.88
N ALA A 221 -7.50 1.82 -1.86
CA ALA A 221 -6.65 2.99 -1.68
C ALA A 221 -7.27 4.21 -2.35
N VAL A 222 -7.32 5.34 -1.64
CA VAL A 222 -7.67 6.64 -2.24
C VAL A 222 -6.38 7.34 -2.59
N ILE A 223 -6.23 7.68 -3.86
CA ILE A 223 -5.05 8.31 -4.42
C ILE A 223 -5.45 9.67 -5.02
N GLU A 224 -4.75 10.72 -4.62
CA GLU A 224 -4.82 12.03 -5.25
C GLU A 224 -3.82 12.11 -6.40
N CYS A 225 -4.26 12.52 -7.57
CA CYS A 225 -3.49 12.47 -8.81
C CYS A 225 -3.98 13.57 -9.79
N PRO A 226 -3.39 13.74 -10.99
CA PRO A 226 -3.85 14.71 -11.99
C PRO A 226 -5.32 14.59 -12.38
N LYS A 227 -5.91 13.41 -12.24
CA LYS A 227 -7.35 13.18 -12.50
C LYS A 227 -8.26 13.42 -11.29
N GLY A 228 -7.73 14.01 -10.22
CA GLY A 228 -8.44 14.23 -8.97
C GLY A 228 -8.22 13.09 -7.97
N ARG A 229 -9.21 12.82 -7.12
CA ARG A 229 -9.17 11.69 -6.19
C ARG A 229 -9.85 10.49 -6.82
N VAL A 230 -9.11 9.38 -6.86
CA VAL A 230 -9.58 8.11 -7.42
C VAL A 230 -9.44 6.99 -6.38
N GLU A 231 -10.29 5.98 -6.49
CA GLU A 231 -10.15 4.74 -5.73
C GLU A 231 -9.48 3.66 -6.59
N LEU A 232 -8.49 2.97 -6.01
CA LEU A 232 -7.85 1.78 -6.54
C LEU A 232 -8.23 0.59 -5.65
N LYS A 233 -8.76 -0.47 -6.26
CA LYS A 233 -9.18 -1.70 -5.58
C LYS A 233 -8.53 -2.94 -6.17
#